data_ba4427802f5b7f777ae213e7f21f0482
#
_entry.id   ba4427802f5b7f777ae213e7f21f0482
#
_cell.length_a   1.000
_cell.length_b   1.000
_cell.length_c   1.000
_cell.angle_alpha   90.00
_cell.angle_beta   90.00
_cell.angle_gamma   90.00
#
_symmetry.space_group_name_H-M   'P 1'
#
loop_
_entity.id
_entity.type
_entity.pdbx_description
1 polymer ?
#
loop_
_entity_poly.entity_id
_entity_poly.type
_entity_poly.pdbx_seq_one_letter_code
_entity_poly.pdbx_strand_id
1 'polypeptide(L)'
;MNTVSGFDLFLHWLANGYLDWSWWKIVVFTLIATHITIAAVTIFLHRCQAHRALDLHPIASHFFRFWLWLTTGMVTKEWAAIHRKHHAKCETIDDPHSPQVLGINTVLSRGAELYKKEAANQETLVKFGHGTPDDWIEHNVYSKFSWQGVAIMLILDVILFGAVGLTVWAVQMLWIPITAAGVINGIGHYWGYRNFDNEDASKNIVPWGILIGGEELHNNHHTFATSAKLSNKWYEFDIGWMYIQMMSAVGLATVKKTSPKPVLSDLRPADQNTLEAIIANRYEIMARYSKTLRSFFSNEVQHMQVLATHLSDARTWLAKDESRLTEQEKACLLYTSPSPRDS
;
A
#
# COMPACT_ATOMS: atom_id res chain seq x y z
N MET A 1 -41.81 35.65 27.05
CA MET A 1 -40.68 35.12 26.29
C MET A 1 -39.73 34.54 27.34
N ASN A 2 -39.65 33.21 27.44
CA ASN A 2 -38.66 32.57 28.31
C ASN A 2 -37.27 32.83 27.70
N THR A 3 -36.45 33.64 28.32
CA THR A 3 -35.04 33.84 27.95
C THR A 3 -34.32 32.54 28.25
N VAL A 4 -33.89 31.85 27.17
CA VAL A 4 -33.01 30.67 27.29
C VAL A 4 -31.75 31.09 28.05
N SER A 5 -31.43 30.40 29.15
CA SER A 5 -30.26 30.77 29.95
C SER A 5 -28.96 30.48 29.16
N GLY A 6 -27.88 31.22 29.45
CA GLY A 6 -26.60 30.95 28.85
C GLY A 6 -26.07 29.53 29.13
N PHE A 7 -26.47 28.97 30.26
CA PHE A 7 -26.16 27.58 30.63
C PHE A 7 -26.89 26.56 29.75
N ASP A 8 -28.19 26.80 29.46
CA ASP A 8 -28.95 25.93 28.55
C ASP A 8 -28.37 25.96 27.13
N LEU A 9 -27.94 27.13 26.66
CA LEU A 9 -27.23 27.26 25.35
C LEU A 9 -25.92 26.50 25.36
N PHE A 10 -25.16 26.57 26.43
CA PHE A 10 -23.93 25.80 26.56
C PHE A 10 -24.17 24.29 26.57
N LEU A 11 -25.17 23.82 27.33
CA LEU A 11 -25.52 22.39 27.36
C LEU A 11 -26.02 21.91 26.00
N HIS A 12 -26.80 22.72 25.29
CA HIS A 12 -27.27 22.41 23.96
C HIS A 12 -26.06 22.27 22.98
N TRP A 13 -25.13 23.23 23.02
CA TRP A 13 -23.91 23.13 22.20
C TRP A 13 -23.04 21.92 22.59
N LEU A 14 -22.88 21.65 23.86
CA LEU A 14 -22.11 20.49 24.33
C LEU A 14 -22.71 19.16 23.82
N ALA A 15 -24.03 19.08 23.77
CA ALA A 15 -24.75 17.89 23.29
C ALA A 15 -24.71 17.75 21.76
N ASN A 16 -24.84 18.85 21.00
CA ASN A 16 -25.12 18.83 19.57
C ASN A 16 -24.05 19.50 18.70
N GLY A 17 -23.12 20.25 19.29
CA GLY A 17 -22.14 21.06 18.59
C GLY A 17 -22.76 22.25 17.86
N TYR A 18 -21.93 22.94 17.07
CA TYR A 18 -22.36 24.08 16.26
C TYR A 18 -23.28 23.67 15.09
N LEU A 19 -23.07 22.48 14.52
CA LEU A 19 -23.81 22.02 13.33
C LEU A 19 -25.18 21.41 13.67
N ASP A 20 -25.39 20.97 14.89
CA ASP A 20 -26.62 20.31 15.34
C ASP A 20 -27.10 19.21 14.37
N TRP A 21 -26.15 18.35 13.97
CA TRP A 21 -26.41 17.30 13.01
C TRP A 21 -26.96 16.05 13.65
N SER A 22 -27.88 15.38 12.95
CA SER A 22 -28.30 14.02 13.31
C SER A 22 -27.12 13.04 13.24
N TRP A 23 -27.13 12.02 14.10
CA TRP A 23 -26.03 11.05 14.26
C TRP A 23 -25.53 10.44 12.93
N TRP A 24 -26.44 10.13 12.00
CA TRP A 24 -26.06 9.54 10.71
C TRP A 24 -25.25 10.50 9.82
N LYS A 25 -25.52 11.81 9.90
CA LYS A 25 -24.72 12.82 9.19
C LYS A 25 -23.30 12.90 9.76
N ILE A 26 -23.15 12.78 11.07
CA ILE A 26 -21.86 12.76 11.75
C ILE A 26 -21.07 11.50 11.33
N VAL A 27 -21.73 10.34 11.28
CA VAL A 27 -21.12 9.09 10.77
C VAL A 27 -20.66 9.26 9.32
N VAL A 28 -21.50 9.78 8.43
CA VAL A 28 -21.13 10.01 7.02
C VAL A 28 -19.96 10.98 6.90
N PHE A 29 -19.96 12.08 7.68
CA PHE A 29 -18.85 13.01 7.74
C PHE A 29 -17.55 12.30 8.15
N THR A 30 -17.59 11.51 9.21
CA THR A 30 -16.42 10.77 9.72
C THR A 30 -15.87 9.81 8.67
N LEU A 31 -16.75 9.08 7.98
CA LEU A 31 -16.34 8.18 6.90
C LEU A 31 -15.74 8.94 5.70
N ILE A 32 -16.30 10.08 5.34
CA ILE A 32 -15.72 10.93 4.26
C ILE A 32 -14.35 11.47 4.68
N ALA A 33 -14.22 11.99 5.90
CA ALA A 33 -12.98 12.54 6.40
C ALA A 33 -11.87 11.48 6.47
N THR A 34 -12.17 10.28 7.00
CA THR A 34 -11.22 9.16 7.01
C THR A 34 -10.87 8.69 5.61
N HIS A 35 -11.82 8.70 4.68
CA HIS A 35 -11.56 8.33 3.28
C HIS A 35 -10.65 9.35 2.57
N ILE A 36 -10.84 10.65 2.80
CA ILE A 36 -9.92 11.69 2.31
C ILE A 36 -8.52 11.47 2.87
N THR A 37 -8.40 11.08 4.14
CA THR A 37 -7.11 10.77 4.77
C THR A 37 -6.43 9.56 4.09
N ILE A 38 -7.18 8.49 3.82
CA ILE A 38 -6.67 7.33 3.05
C ILE A 38 -6.24 7.75 1.65
N ALA A 39 -7.06 8.53 0.94
CA ALA A 39 -6.70 9.06 -0.39
C ALA A 39 -5.42 9.90 -0.35
N ALA A 40 -5.27 10.74 0.68
CA ALA A 40 -4.06 11.55 0.87
C ALA A 40 -2.81 10.67 1.15
N VAL A 41 -2.94 9.63 1.96
CA VAL A 41 -1.84 8.67 2.22
C VAL A 41 -1.46 7.93 0.94
N THR A 42 -2.41 7.29 0.25
CA THR A 42 -2.12 6.47 -0.93
C THR A 42 -1.62 7.29 -2.12
N ILE A 43 -2.18 8.48 -2.36
CA ILE A 43 -1.80 9.30 -3.53
C ILE A 43 -0.53 10.11 -3.25
N PHE A 44 -0.51 10.84 -2.13
CA PHE A 44 0.60 11.76 -1.85
C PHE A 44 1.77 11.05 -1.18
N LEU A 45 1.61 10.47 0.02
CA LEU A 45 2.75 9.87 0.74
C LEU A 45 3.31 8.66 0.01
N HIS A 46 2.45 7.77 -0.44
CA HIS A 46 2.83 6.49 -1.01
C HIS A 46 3.26 6.62 -2.48
N ARG A 47 2.32 6.85 -3.39
CA ARG A 47 2.60 6.80 -4.84
C ARG A 47 3.41 8.00 -5.34
N CYS A 48 3.17 9.21 -4.78
CA CYS A 48 3.91 10.41 -5.19
C CYS A 48 5.25 10.51 -4.45
N GLN A 49 5.27 10.55 -3.12
CA GLN A 49 6.50 10.82 -2.37
C GLN A 49 7.41 9.60 -2.24
N ALA A 50 6.91 8.45 -1.79
CA ALA A 50 7.75 7.27 -1.59
C ALA A 50 8.22 6.69 -2.94
N HIS A 51 7.31 6.38 -3.85
CA HIS A 51 7.60 5.66 -5.08
C HIS A 51 7.81 6.51 -6.33
N ARG A 52 7.50 7.81 -6.25
CA ARG A 52 7.68 8.74 -7.38
C ARG A 52 7.00 8.28 -8.67
N ALA A 53 5.86 7.60 -8.54
CA ALA A 53 5.09 7.06 -9.63
C ALA A 53 4.27 8.13 -10.40
N LEU A 54 4.04 9.27 -9.78
CA LEU A 54 3.35 10.43 -10.34
C LEU A 54 3.91 11.73 -9.77
N ASP A 55 3.67 12.84 -10.48
CA ASP A 55 3.82 14.20 -9.97
C ASP A 55 2.45 14.81 -9.71
N LEU A 56 2.34 15.64 -8.68
CA LEU A 56 1.14 16.37 -8.32
C LEU A 56 1.32 17.86 -8.61
N HIS A 57 0.28 18.50 -9.09
CA HIS A 57 0.21 19.95 -9.16
C HIS A 57 0.39 20.55 -7.76
N PRO A 58 1.08 21.69 -7.57
CA PRO A 58 1.32 22.28 -6.26
C PRO A 58 0.06 22.42 -5.39
N ILE A 59 -1.07 22.84 -5.97
CA ILE A 59 -2.36 22.97 -5.24
C ILE A 59 -2.78 21.64 -4.62
N ALA A 60 -2.74 20.55 -5.39
CA ALA A 60 -3.10 19.22 -4.90
C ALA A 60 -2.10 18.72 -3.85
N SER A 61 -0.80 18.95 -4.08
CA SER A 61 0.26 18.60 -3.12
C SER A 61 0.07 19.33 -1.79
N HIS A 62 -0.19 20.64 -1.80
CA HIS A 62 -0.43 21.42 -0.58
C HIS A 62 -1.72 21.01 0.13
N PHE A 63 -2.79 20.71 -0.61
CA PHE A 63 -4.02 20.19 -0.02
C PHE A 63 -3.76 18.90 0.78
N PHE A 64 -3.08 17.92 0.17
CA PHE A 64 -2.78 16.65 0.83
C PHE A 64 -1.85 16.82 2.03
N ARG A 65 -0.80 17.64 1.93
CA ARG A 65 0.12 17.94 3.04
C ARG A 65 -0.63 18.56 4.23
N PHE A 66 -1.46 19.57 3.95
CA PHE A 66 -2.24 20.25 4.99
C PHE A 66 -3.25 19.27 5.65
N TRP A 67 -3.95 18.48 4.85
CA TRP A 67 -4.90 17.49 5.34
C TRP A 67 -4.23 16.43 6.22
N LEU A 68 -3.11 15.87 5.76
CA LEU A 68 -2.33 14.89 6.52
C LEU A 68 -1.77 15.46 7.82
N TRP A 69 -1.35 16.71 7.82
CA TRP A 69 -0.92 17.39 9.03
C TRP A 69 -2.06 17.51 10.06
N LEU A 70 -3.28 17.84 9.62
CA LEU A 70 -4.46 17.91 10.49
C LEU A 70 -4.89 16.54 11.03
N THR A 71 -4.80 15.49 10.20
CA THR A 71 -5.47 14.20 10.48
C THR A 71 -4.54 13.08 10.91
N THR A 72 -3.22 13.25 10.80
CA THR A 72 -2.28 12.16 11.13
C THR A 72 -1.07 12.62 11.93
N GLY A 73 -0.66 13.88 11.80
CA GLY A 73 0.59 14.39 12.36
C GLY A 73 1.86 13.74 11.77
N MET A 74 1.75 12.98 10.67
CA MET A 74 2.89 12.35 10.02
C MET A 74 3.74 13.36 9.26
N VAL A 75 5.06 13.26 9.44
CA VAL A 75 6.04 14.04 8.68
C VAL A 75 6.34 13.32 7.38
N THR A 76 6.21 14.02 6.26
CA THR A 76 6.35 13.43 4.91
C THR A 76 7.69 12.69 4.72
N LYS A 77 8.79 13.28 5.18
CA LYS A 77 10.13 12.70 5.09
C LYS A 77 10.26 11.40 5.88
N GLU A 78 9.74 11.37 7.11
CA GLU A 78 9.76 10.20 7.96
C GLU A 78 8.99 9.05 7.32
N TRP A 79 7.76 9.32 6.89
CA TRP A 79 6.90 8.31 6.28
C TRP A 79 7.52 7.71 5.02
N ALA A 80 7.99 8.56 4.11
CA ALA A 80 8.62 8.13 2.87
C ALA A 80 9.91 7.34 3.11
N ALA A 81 10.72 7.75 4.10
CA ALA A 81 11.96 7.06 4.45
C ALA A 81 11.70 5.66 5.02
N ILE A 82 10.75 5.54 5.95
CA ILE A 82 10.37 4.26 6.57
C ILE A 82 9.83 3.30 5.51
N HIS A 83 8.94 3.78 4.65
CA HIS A 83 8.34 2.98 3.60
C HIS A 83 9.37 2.49 2.56
N ARG A 84 10.29 3.36 2.13
CA ARG A 84 11.39 2.98 1.22
C ARG A 84 12.36 1.99 1.87
N LYS A 85 12.64 2.15 3.16
CA LYS A 85 13.45 1.18 3.93
C LYS A 85 12.77 -0.18 3.97
N HIS A 86 11.45 -0.23 4.22
CA HIS A 86 10.67 -1.45 4.16
C HIS A 86 10.84 -2.16 2.82
N HIS A 87 10.61 -1.48 1.68
CA HIS A 87 10.84 -2.09 0.36
C HIS A 87 12.28 -2.56 0.11
N ALA A 88 13.26 -1.81 0.61
CA ALA A 88 14.68 -2.16 0.42
C ALA A 88 15.16 -3.30 1.33
N LYS A 89 14.47 -3.53 2.44
CA LYS A 89 14.86 -4.47 3.50
C LYS A 89 13.74 -5.45 3.86
N CYS A 90 12.76 -5.58 2.97
CA CYS A 90 11.57 -6.37 3.21
C CYS A 90 11.91 -7.74 3.78
N GLU A 91 11.30 -8.06 4.94
CA GLU A 91 11.42 -9.34 5.66
C GLU A 91 12.82 -9.70 6.17
N THR A 92 13.72 -8.73 6.23
CA THR A 92 14.99 -8.86 6.95
C THR A 92 14.85 -8.32 8.38
N ILE A 93 15.90 -8.53 9.18
CA ILE A 93 15.98 -7.96 10.55
C ILE A 93 15.95 -6.42 10.58
N ASP A 94 16.30 -5.78 9.46
CA ASP A 94 16.32 -4.34 9.30
C ASP A 94 14.95 -3.78 8.82
N ASP A 95 13.97 -4.64 8.52
CA ASP A 95 12.63 -4.23 8.12
C ASP A 95 11.89 -3.59 9.31
N PRO A 96 11.41 -2.33 9.19
CA PRO A 96 10.77 -1.64 10.30
C PRO A 96 9.52 -2.33 10.86
N HIS A 97 8.82 -3.14 10.06
CA HIS A 97 7.52 -3.68 10.44
C HIS A 97 7.18 -5.04 9.81
N SER A 98 8.19 -5.87 9.52
CA SER A 98 7.94 -7.21 8.98
C SER A 98 7.17 -8.10 9.96
N PRO A 99 5.99 -8.64 9.58
CA PRO A 99 5.28 -9.62 10.39
C PRO A 99 5.99 -10.99 10.41
N GLN A 100 6.88 -11.27 9.45
CA GLN A 100 7.67 -12.50 9.41
C GLN A 100 8.77 -12.49 10.48
N VAL A 101 9.32 -11.30 10.78
CA VAL A 101 10.40 -11.11 11.75
C VAL A 101 9.86 -10.79 13.16
N LEU A 102 8.89 -9.85 13.23
CA LEU A 102 8.37 -9.33 14.51
C LEU A 102 7.14 -10.08 15.01
N GLY A 103 6.55 -10.92 14.16
CA GLY A 103 5.28 -11.58 14.41
C GLY A 103 4.07 -10.71 14.07
N ILE A 104 3.05 -11.34 13.47
CA ILE A 104 1.83 -10.66 12.99
C ILE A 104 1.10 -9.89 14.10
N ASN A 105 0.99 -10.46 15.30
CA ASN A 105 0.32 -9.80 16.43
C ASN A 105 1.02 -8.51 16.84
N THR A 106 2.35 -8.47 16.79
CA THR A 106 3.13 -7.26 17.10
C THR A 106 2.83 -6.16 16.08
N VAL A 107 2.87 -6.50 14.79
CA VAL A 107 2.62 -5.50 13.73
C VAL A 107 1.19 -4.98 13.79
N LEU A 108 0.19 -5.86 13.97
CA LEU A 108 -1.22 -5.46 14.08
C LEU A 108 -1.50 -4.56 15.29
N SER A 109 -0.94 -4.86 16.46
CA SER A 109 -1.25 -4.14 17.70
C SER A 109 -0.33 -2.94 17.97
N ARG A 110 0.89 -2.95 17.45
CA ARG A 110 1.94 -1.97 17.76
C ARG A 110 2.53 -1.28 16.52
N GLY A 111 1.84 -1.32 15.38
CA GLY A 111 2.33 -0.74 14.12
C GLY A 111 2.69 0.75 14.25
N ALA A 112 1.88 1.54 14.97
CA ALA A 112 2.18 2.94 15.24
C ALA A 112 3.43 3.16 16.13
N GLU A 113 3.70 2.26 17.08
CA GLU A 113 4.91 2.32 17.91
C GLU A 113 6.15 1.97 17.08
N LEU A 114 6.06 0.96 16.23
CA LEU A 114 7.13 0.58 15.29
C LEU A 114 7.46 1.75 14.37
N TYR A 115 6.44 2.41 13.82
CA TYR A 115 6.62 3.62 13.02
C TYR A 115 7.36 4.72 13.79
N LYS A 116 6.91 5.07 15.01
CA LYS A 116 7.54 6.11 15.84
C LYS A 116 8.98 5.79 16.19
N LYS A 117 9.28 4.52 16.47
CA LYS A 117 10.64 4.06 16.73
C LYS A 117 11.54 4.28 15.52
N GLU A 118 11.07 3.92 14.34
CA GLU A 118 11.86 4.04 13.12
C GLU A 118 11.95 5.51 12.64
N ALA A 119 10.92 6.33 12.87
CA ALA A 119 10.96 7.77 12.59
C ALA A 119 12.05 8.52 13.37
N ALA A 120 12.43 8.01 14.56
CA ALA A 120 13.54 8.57 15.35
C ALA A 120 14.93 8.12 14.82
N ASN A 121 14.99 7.18 13.89
CA ASN A 121 16.25 6.65 13.35
C ASN A 121 16.82 7.59 12.27
N GLN A 122 17.85 8.38 12.65
CA GLN A 122 18.47 9.35 11.75
C GLN A 122 19.15 8.71 10.53
N GLU A 123 19.71 7.51 10.66
CA GLU A 123 20.32 6.80 9.53
C GLU A 123 19.25 6.50 8.46
N THR A 124 18.08 6.05 8.86
CA THR A 124 16.95 5.81 7.98
C THR A 124 16.50 7.08 7.27
N LEU A 125 16.37 8.20 8.01
CA LEU A 125 15.95 9.48 7.43
C LEU A 125 16.98 10.04 6.43
N VAL A 126 18.25 9.90 6.71
CA VAL A 126 19.32 10.34 5.80
C VAL A 126 19.36 9.48 4.54
N LYS A 127 19.35 8.15 4.72
CA LYS A 127 19.52 7.21 3.61
C LYS A 127 18.30 7.12 2.69
N PHE A 128 17.10 7.13 3.25
CA PHE A 128 15.87 6.86 2.50
C PHE A 128 14.94 8.08 2.35
N GLY A 129 15.14 9.17 3.10
CA GLY A 129 14.26 10.35 3.14
C GLY A 129 14.50 11.38 2.03
N HIS A 130 15.32 11.08 1.02
CA HIS A 130 15.69 12.03 -0.02
C HIS A 130 14.54 12.41 -0.97
N GLY A 131 14.51 13.67 -1.43
CA GLY A 131 13.61 14.21 -2.46
C GLY A 131 12.14 14.26 -2.03
N THR A 132 11.87 14.34 -0.74
CA THR A 132 10.60 14.78 -0.17
C THR A 132 10.54 16.31 -0.13
N PRO A 133 9.36 16.94 0.07
CA PRO A 133 9.27 18.39 0.20
C PRO A 133 10.24 18.95 1.24
N ASP A 134 10.92 20.00 0.87
CA ASP A 134 11.97 20.68 1.68
C ASP A 134 11.76 22.20 1.64
N ASP A 135 10.48 22.63 1.66
CA ASP A 135 10.10 24.03 1.61
C ASP A 135 9.90 24.65 3.01
N TRP A 136 9.72 25.97 3.03
CA TRP A 136 9.54 26.73 4.28
C TRP A 136 8.36 26.21 5.13
N ILE A 137 7.23 25.83 4.51
CA ILE A 137 6.03 25.34 5.22
C ILE A 137 6.34 23.98 5.85
N GLU A 138 7.07 23.10 5.16
CA GLU A 138 7.49 21.82 5.72
C GLU A 138 8.29 22.00 6.99
N HIS A 139 9.35 22.85 6.93
CA HIS A 139 10.24 23.07 8.06
C HIS A 139 9.60 23.82 9.24
N ASN A 140 8.80 24.84 8.94
CA ASN A 140 8.32 25.76 9.97
C ASN A 140 6.90 25.44 10.47
N VAL A 141 6.14 24.61 9.76
CA VAL A 141 4.76 24.25 10.14
C VAL A 141 4.64 22.74 10.31
N TYR A 142 4.72 21.97 9.23
CA TYR A 142 4.33 20.56 9.25
C TYR A 142 5.27 19.68 10.08
N SER A 143 6.57 19.79 9.87
CA SER A 143 7.55 19.01 10.64
C SER A 143 7.75 19.55 12.07
N LYS A 144 7.82 20.88 12.23
CA LYS A 144 8.06 21.51 13.54
C LYS A 144 6.88 21.38 14.49
N PHE A 145 5.66 21.45 13.96
CA PHE A 145 4.41 21.45 14.70
C PHE A 145 3.53 20.24 14.32
N SER A 146 4.13 19.06 14.19
CA SER A 146 3.44 17.86 13.67
C SER A 146 2.19 17.47 14.47
N TRP A 147 2.23 17.56 15.81
CA TRP A 147 1.09 17.21 16.66
C TRP A 147 0.05 18.34 16.81
N GLN A 148 0.42 19.61 16.54
CA GLN A 148 -0.50 20.74 16.67
C GLN A 148 -1.62 20.71 15.61
N GLY A 149 -1.35 20.16 14.41
CA GLY A 149 -2.39 19.93 13.43
C GLY A 149 -3.48 19.01 13.96
N VAL A 150 -3.08 17.92 14.59
CA VAL A 150 -3.99 16.95 15.25
C VAL A 150 -4.78 17.58 16.38
N ALA A 151 -4.15 18.48 17.16
CA ALA A 151 -4.85 19.22 18.21
C ALA A 151 -5.86 20.24 17.64
N ILE A 152 -5.54 20.89 16.53
CA ILE A 152 -6.48 21.78 15.82
C ILE A 152 -7.68 20.97 15.31
N MET A 153 -7.45 19.79 14.73
CA MET A 153 -8.56 18.92 14.30
C MET A 153 -9.46 18.53 15.46
N LEU A 154 -8.90 18.20 16.63
CA LEU A 154 -9.68 17.94 17.85
C LEU A 154 -10.59 19.13 18.21
N ILE A 155 -10.01 20.34 18.22
CA ILE A 155 -10.77 21.55 18.54
C ILE A 155 -11.89 21.78 17.53
N LEU A 156 -11.61 21.61 16.23
CA LEU A 156 -12.60 21.75 15.16
C LEU A 156 -13.73 20.73 15.31
N ASP A 157 -13.42 19.45 15.53
CA ASP A 157 -14.43 18.41 15.68
C ASP A 157 -15.31 18.66 16.92
N VAL A 158 -14.73 19.12 18.05
CA VAL A 158 -15.49 19.46 19.27
C VAL A 158 -16.36 20.70 19.05
N ILE A 159 -15.88 21.71 18.37
CA ILE A 159 -16.70 22.90 18.02
C ILE A 159 -17.88 22.49 17.14
N LEU A 160 -17.65 21.68 16.12
CA LEU A 160 -18.66 21.30 15.14
C LEU A 160 -19.71 20.33 15.71
N PHE A 161 -19.29 19.36 16.52
CA PHE A 161 -20.14 18.24 16.95
C PHE A 161 -20.33 18.12 18.47
N GLY A 162 -19.85 19.08 19.27
CA GLY A 162 -19.91 19.02 20.71
C GLY A 162 -19.10 17.86 21.30
N ALA A 163 -19.60 17.22 22.35
CA ALA A 163 -18.92 16.10 23.00
C ALA A 163 -18.68 14.90 22.04
N VAL A 164 -19.57 14.67 21.07
CA VAL A 164 -19.42 13.60 20.06
C VAL A 164 -18.21 13.86 19.17
N GLY A 165 -17.78 15.12 19.01
CA GLY A 165 -16.55 15.48 18.28
C GLY A 165 -15.29 14.79 18.80
N LEU A 166 -15.21 14.45 20.09
CA LEU A 166 -14.13 13.63 20.65
C LEU A 166 -14.07 12.23 19.99
N THR A 167 -15.24 11.62 19.77
CA THR A 167 -15.33 10.32 19.12
C THR A 167 -14.99 10.42 17.64
N VAL A 168 -15.46 11.46 16.94
CA VAL A 168 -15.12 11.74 15.54
C VAL A 168 -13.60 11.84 15.39
N TRP A 169 -12.97 12.69 16.19
CA TRP A 169 -11.52 12.85 16.21
C TRP A 169 -10.79 11.55 16.53
N ALA A 170 -11.22 10.79 17.52
CA ALA A 170 -10.59 9.52 17.91
C ALA A 170 -10.63 8.50 16.75
N VAL A 171 -11.75 8.42 16.03
CA VAL A 171 -11.86 7.56 14.84
C VAL A 171 -10.91 8.01 13.73
N GLN A 172 -10.83 9.32 13.46
CA GLN A 172 -9.89 9.85 12.47
C GLN A 172 -8.43 9.52 12.82
N MET A 173 -8.04 9.69 14.10
CA MET A 173 -6.67 9.42 14.56
C MET A 173 -6.30 7.94 14.56
N LEU A 174 -7.26 7.06 14.81
CA LEU A 174 -7.03 5.61 14.81
C LEU A 174 -7.04 4.99 13.42
N TRP A 175 -7.58 5.69 12.40
CA TRP A 175 -7.80 5.11 11.09
C TRP A 175 -6.51 4.63 10.44
N ILE A 176 -5.51 5.48 10.31
CA ILE A 176 -4.22 5.12 9.68
C ILE A 176 -3.41 4.13 10.52
N PRO A 177 -3.26 4.26 11.84
CA PRO A 177 -2.66 3.24 12.68
C PRO A 177 -3.24 1.84 12.52
N ILE A 178 -4.56 1.73 12.40
CA ILE A 178 -5.23 0.43 12.24
C ILE A 178 -5.11 -0.06 10.79
N THR A 179 -5.47 0.76 9.81
CA THR A 179 -5.58 0.33 8.42
C THR A 179 -4.22 0.20 7.73
N ALA A 180 -3.39 1.24 7.74
CA ALA A 180 -2.11 1.20 7.07
C ALA A 180 -1.02 0.50 7.91
N ALA A 181 -0.76 0.99 9.14
CA ALA A 181 0.30 0.44 9.95
C ALA A 181 0.01 -0.98 10.49
N GLY A 182 -1.25 -1.30 10.75
CA GLY A 182 -1.68 -2.63 11.19
C GLY A 182 -2.01 -3.56 10.02
N VAL A 183 -3.11 -3.25 9.29
CA VAL A 183 -3.66 -4.16 8.29
C VAL A 183 -2.73 -4.31 7.08
N ILE A 184 -2.28 -3.21 6.46
CA ILE A 184 -1.46 -3.33 5.25
C ILE A 184 -0.08 -3.90 5.59
N ASN A 185 0.62 -3.33 6.57
CA ASN A 185 1.95 -3.80 6.94
C ASN A 185 1.94 -5.21 7.59
N GLY A 186 0.85 -5.57 8.28
CA GLY A 186 0.71 -6.89 8.91
C GLY A 186 0.08 -7.91 7.97
N ILE A 187 -1.22 -7.77 7.67
CA ILE A 187 -1.97 -8.76 6.87
C ILE A 187 -1.46 -8.79 5.45
N GLY A 188 -1.10 -7.63 4.85
CA GLY A 188 -0.55 -7.53 3.51
C GLY A 188 0.73 -8.32 3.27
N HIS A 189 1.48 -8.70 4.34
CA HIS A 189 2.63 -9.60 4.27
C HIS A 189 2.39 -10.98 4.90
N TYR A 190 1.14 -11.29 5.27
CA TYR A 190 0.86 -12.54 5.99
C TYR A 190 -0.24 -13.37 5.32
N TRP A 191 -1.37 -12.75 4.95
CA TRP A 191 -2.54 -13.44 4.44
C TRP A 191 -3.11 -12.78 3.20
N GLY A 192 -3.58 -13.61 2.23
CA GLY A 192 -4.19 -13.17 0.99
C GLY A 192 -3.71 -13.99 -0.21
N TYR A 193 -4.03 -13.50 -1.42
CA TYR A 193 -3.62 -14.14 -2.67
C TYR A 193 -2.41 -13.42 -3.30
N ARG A 194 -1.75 -14.09 -4.24
CA ARG A 194 -0.63 -13.52 -5.01
C ARG A 194 -0.92 -13.61 -6.50
N ASN A 195 -0.61 -12.54 -7.20
CA ASN A 195 -0.56 -12.52 -8.67
C ASN A 195 0.83 -12.81 -9.19
N PHE A 196 1.85 -12.48 -8.40
CA PHE A 196 3.25 -12.53 -8.79
C PHE A 196 4.09 -13.20 -7.69
N ASP A 197 5.08 -13.98 -8.12
CA ASP A 197 6.02 -14.67 -7.24
C ASP A 197 7.28 -13.80 -7.07
N ASN A 198 7.15 -12.64 -6.41
CA ASN A 198 8.29 -11.84 -5.94
C ASN A 198 8.92 -12.46 -4.68
N GLU A 199 10.13 -12.01 -4.33
CA GLU A 199 10.93 -12.62 -3.27
C GLU A 199 10.35 -12.45 -1.86
N ASP A 200 9.58 -11.37 -1.64
CA ASP A 200 8.94 -11.08 -0.35
C ASP A 200 7.63 -11.87 -0.13
N ALA A 201 7.07 -11.82 1.08
CA ALA A 201 5.83 -12.52 1.44
C ALA A 201 4.55 -11.70 1.16
N SER A 202 4.64 -10.57 0.44
CA SER A 202 3.50 -9.71 0.17
C SER A 202 2.33 -10.43 -0.48
N LYS A 203 1.12 -10.09 -0.07
CA LYS A 203 -0.16 -10.66 -0.52
C LYS A 203 -1.11 -9.56 -0.94
N ASN A 204 -1.96 -9.83 -1.91
CA ASN A 204 -3.17 -9.03 -2.12
C ASN A 204 -4.21 -9.51 -1.11
N ILE A 205 -4.71 -8.62 -0.27
CA ILE A 205 -5.66 -8.96 0.80
C ILE A 205 -7.01 -9.31 0.18
N VAL A 206 -7.55 -8.39 -0.63
CA VAL A 206 -8.79 -8.55 -1.40
C VAL A 206 -8.62 -7.85 -2.76
N PRO A 207 -9.39 -8.27 -3.79
CA PRO A 207 -9.26 -7.67 -5.13
C PRO A 207 -9.89 -6.28 -5.25
N TRP A 208 -10.58 -5.79 -4.22
CA TRP A 208 -11.28 -4.50 -4.23
C TRP A 208 -10.56 -3.51 -3.32
N GLY A 209 -9.62 -2.77 -3.90
CA GLY A 209 -8.86 -1.73 -3.23
C GLY A 209 -9.67 -0.45 -3.02
N ILE A 210 -10.67 -0.50 -2.12
CA ILE A 210 -11.60 0.61 -1.85
C ILE A 210 -11.36 1.18 -0.45
N LEU A 211 -11.25 0.32 0.57
CA LEU A 211 -11.24 0.76 1.96
C LEU A 211 -9.92 1.41 2.37
N ILE A 212 -8.81 0.94 1.79
CA ILE A 212 -7.46 1.43 2.11
C ILE A 212 -6.79 2.01 0.85
N GLY A 213 -7.58 2.56 -0.06
CA GLY A 213 -7.08 3.36 -1.19
C GLY A 213 -6.35 2.57 -2.29
N GLY A 214 -6.56 1.25 -2.39
CA GLY A 214 -5.88 0.38 -3.33
C GLY A 214 -4.72 -0.41 -2.70
N GLU A 215 -4.31 -0.06 -1.48
CA GLU A 215 -3.19 -0.71 -0.79
C GLU A 215 -3.48 -2.19 -0.43
N GLU A 216 -4.76 -2.60 -0.49
CA GLU A 216 -5.19 -4.01 -0.40
C GLU A 216 -4.55 -4.90 -1.48
N LEU A 217 -4.09 -4.30 -2.59
CA LEU A 217 -3.40 -4.96 -3.70
C LEU A 217 -1.88 -4.98 -3.49
N HIS A 218 -1.45 -5.43 -2.32
CA HIS A 218 -0.10 -5.24 -1.80
C HIS A 218 0.97 -6.10 -2.52
N ASN A 219 0.64 -7.31 -2.96
CA ASN A 219 1.56 -8.11 -3.78
C ASN A 219 1.82 -7.47 -5.16
N ASN A 220 0.78 -6.91 -5.79
CA ASN A 220 0.94 -6.18 -7.04
C ASN A 220 1.83 -4.95 -6.83
N HIS A 221 1.63 -4.23 -5.70
CA HIS A 221 2.42 -3.08 -5.34
C HIS A 221 3.90 -3.45 -5.12
N HIS A 222 4.20 -4.46 -4.31
CA HIS A 222 5.59 -4.91 -4.06
C HIS A 222 6.28 -5.39 -5.33
N THR A 223 5.53 -6.00 -6.26
CA THR A 223 6.07 -6.43 -7.57
C THR A 223 6.42 -5.24 -8.47
N PHE A 224 5.55 -4.21 -8.48
CA PHE A 224 5.71 -3.02 -9.32
C PHE A 224 5.65 -1.75 -8.49
N ALA A 225 6.56 -1.61 -7.54
CA ALA A 225 6.55 -0.53 -6.54
C ALA A 225 6.48 0.88 -7.14
N THR A 226 7.09 1.10 -8.31
CA THR A 226 7.07 2.40 -9.00
C THR A 226 5.82 2.63 -9.85
N SER A 227 4.82 1.74 -9.83
CA SER A 227 3.57 1.90 -10.57
C SER A 227 2.58 2.79 -9.81
N ALA A 228 2.01 3.78 -10.50
CA ALA A 228 0.90 4.58 -9.95
C ALA A 228 -0.42 3.79 -9.89
N LYS A 229 -0.52 2.67 -10.60
CA LYS A 229 -1.67 1.78 -10.63
C LYS A 229 -1.33 0.48 -9.91
N LEU A 230 -2.06 0.12 -8.86
CA LEU A 230 -1.82 -1.10 -8.10
C LEU A 230 -2.64 -2.30 -8.62
N SER A 231 -3.80 -2.07 -9.28
CA SER A 231 -4.54 -3.16 -9.92
C SER A 231 -3.84 -3.66 -11.18
N ASN A 232 -3.69 -4.96 -11.32
CA ASN A 232 -3.03 -5.62 -12.46
C ASN A 232 -3.94 -6.56 -13.24
N LYS A 233 -4.90 -7.20 -12.56
CA LYS A 233 -5.84 -8.13 -13.18
C LYS A 233 -7.18 -7.44 -13.44
N TRP A 234 -7.93 -7.94 -14.40
CA TRP A 234 -9.20 -7.34 -14.85
C TRP A 234 -10.29 -7.29 -13.76
N TYR A 235 -10.22 -8.17 -12.77
CA TYR A 235 -11.16 -8.26 -11.64
C TYR A 235 -10.74 -7.41 -10.44
N GLU A 236 -9.59 -6.75 -10.50
CA GLU A 236 -9.07 -5.91 -9.43
C GLU A 236 -9.51 -4.46 -9.63
N PHE A 237 -9.93 -3.83 -8.54
CA PHE A 237 -10.27 -2.42 -8.52
C PHE A 237 -9.34 -1.66 -7.58
N ASP A 238 -8.87 -0.50 -8.01
CA ASP A 238 -7.96 0.40 -7.30
C ASP A 238 -8.58 1.81 -7.27
N ILE A 239 -9.18 2.19 -6.14
CA ILE A 239 -9.83 3.50 -6.00
C ILE A 239 -8.81 4.64 -6.05
N GLY A 240 -7.60 4.44 -5.52
CA GLY A 240 -6.52 5.43 -5.61
C GLY A 240 -6.12 5.71 -7.05
N TRP A 241 -6.05 4.68 -7.89
CA TRP A 241 -5.83 4.85 -9.32
C TRP A 241 -6.98 5.61 -10.01
N MET A 242 -8.22 5.32 -9.63
CA MET A 242 -9.38 6.06 -10.15
C MET A 242 -9.26 7.56 -9.83
N TYR A 243 -8.91 7.91 -8.60
CA TYR A 243 -8.70 9.32 -8.22
C TYR A 243 -7.53 9.96 -8.96
N ILE A 244 -6.42 9.24 -9.13
CA ILE A 244 -5.27 9.74 -9.92
C ILE A 244 -5.68 10.02 -11.36
N GLN A 245 -6.49 9.17 -11.98
CA GLN A 245 -7.01 9.41 -13.34
C GLN A 245 -7.91 10.65 -13.40
N MET A 246 -8.81 10.82 -12.43
CA MET A 246 -9.66 12.03 -12.33
C MET A 246 -8.81 13.28 -12.15
N MET A 247 -7.82 13.25 -11.29
CA MET A 247 -6.88 14.37 -11.08
C MET A 247 -6.05 14.66 -12.33
N SER A 248 -5.61 13.63 -13.05
CA SER A 248 -4.88 13.77 -14.30
C SER A 248 -5.75 14.42 -15.39
N ALA A 249 -7.02 14.06 -15.48
CA ALA A 249 -7.94 14.63 -16.47
C ALA A 249 -8.15 16.14 -16.29
N VAL A 250 -7.99 16.66 -15.07
CA VAL A 250 -8.09 18.10 -14.76
C VAL A 250 -6.73 18.79 -14.54
N GLY A 251 -5.62 18.11 -14.87
CA GLY A 251 -4.27 18.68 -14.78
C GLY A 251 -3.69 18.77 -13.37
N LEU A 252 -4.28 18.11 -12.38
CA LEU A 252 -3.81 18.08 -10.99
C LEU A 252 -2.79 16.97 -10.69
N ALA A 253 -2.61 16.01 -11.61
CA ALA A 253 -1.63 14.95 -11.50
C ALA A 253 -1.05 14.59 -12.88
N THR A 254 0.22 14.16 -12.90
CA THR A 254 0.87 13.60 -14.09
C THR A 254 1.43 12.23 -13.74
N VAL A 255 0.92 11.19 -14.38
CA VAL A 255 1.38 9.81 -14.17
C VAL A 255 2.72 9.61 -14.87
N LYS A 256 3.73 9.11 -14.15
CA LYS A 256 5.05 8.80 -14.68
C LYS A 256 5.18 7.35 -15.12
N LYS A 257 4.68 6.43 -14.29
CA LYS A 257 4.85 4.99 -14.50
C LYS A 257 3.60 4.22 -14.13
N THR A 258 3.34 3.17 -14.90
CA THR A 258 2.40 2.10 -14.57
C THR A 258 3.11 0.76 -14.75
N SER A 259 2.55 -0.32 -14.22
CA SER A 259 3.08 -1.67 -14.42
C SER A 259 3.21 -1.97 -15.90
N PRO A 260 4.34 -2.56 -16.36
CA PRO A 260 4.54 -2.92 -17.75
C PRO A 260 3.49 -3.97 -18.17
N LYS A 261 3.06 -3.91 -19.43
CA LYS A 261 2.19 -4.92 -20.02
C LYS A 261 2.96 -5.57 -21.18
N PRO A 262 3.15 -6.90 -21.17
CA PRO A 262 3.81 -7.56 -22.27
C PRO A 262 2.95 -7.43 -23.54
N VAL A 263 3.59 -6.96 -24.61
CA VAL A 263 3.01 -6.95 -25.96
C VAL A 263 3.55 -8.16 -26.68
N LEU A 264 2.66 -9.06 -27.06
CA LEU A 264 3.02 -10.24 -27.85
C LEU A 264 3.06 -9.86 -29.32
N SER A 265 4.11 -10.26 -30.02
CA SER A 265 4.25 -10.15 -31.47
C SER A 265 4.43 -11.54 -32.09
N ASP A 266 4.42 -11.62 -33.41
CA ASP A 266 4.74 -12.83 -34.12
C ASP A 266 6.15 -13.36 -33.77
N LEU A 267 6.32 -14.67 -33.86
CA LEU A 267 7.59 -15.32 -33.55
C LEU A 267 8.71 -14.76 -34.47
N ARG A 268 9.75 -14.27 -33.84
CA ARG A 268 10.96 -13.77 -34.51
C ARG A 268 12.19 -14.21 -33.71
N PRO A 269 13.38 -14.22 -34.36
CA PRO A 269 14.62 -14.47 -33.63
C PRO A 269 14.77 -13.51 -32.45
N ALA A 270 15.23 -14.05 -31.31
CA ALA A 270 15.48 -13.24 -30.13
C ALA A 270 16.63 -12.26 -30.38
N ASP A 271 16.44 -11.01 -30.00
CA ASP A 271 17.42 -9.93 -30.09
C ASP A 271 17.54 -9.22 -28.71
N GLN A 272 18.38 -8.19 -28.65
CA GLN A 272 18.55 -7.40 -27.43
C GLN A 272 17.22 -6.76 -26.97
N ASN A 273 16.39 -6.27 -27.87
CA ASN A 273 15.08 -5.70 -27.53
C ASN A 273 14.15 -6.75 -26.93
N THR A 274 14.25 -8.00 -27.42
CA THR A 274 13.50 -9.13 -26.84
C THR A 274 13.96 -9.41 -25.41
N LEU A 275 15.26 -9.40 -25.14
CA LEU A 275 15.81 -9.58 -23.80
C LEU A 275 15.36 -8.45 -22.85
N GLU A 276 15.45 -7.21 -23.27
CA GLU A 276 15.00 -6.06 -22.50
C GLU A 276 13.49 -6.13 -22.18
N ALA A 277 12.68 -6.55 -23.16
CA ALA A 277 11.24 -6.75 -22.97
C ALA A 277 10.96 -7.89 -21.96
N ILE A 278 11.71 -8.99 -22.00
CA ILE A 278 11.60 -10.10 -21.04
C ILE A 278 11.96 -9.62 -19.65
N ILE A 279 13.07 -8.90 -19.47
CA ILE A 279 13.51 -8.37 -18.19
C ILE A 279 12.46 -7.40 -17.62
N ALA A 280 11.94 -6.49 -18.44
CA ALA A 280 10.92 -5.52 -18.03
C ALA A 280 9.61 -6.18 -17.59
N ASN A 281 9.23 -7.29 -18.23
CA ASN A 281 7.99 -8.02 -17.98
C ASN A 281 8.20 -9.35 -17.22
N ARG A 282 9.37 -9.57 -16.61
CA ARG A 282 9.77 -10.86 -16.00
C ARG A 282 8.73 -11.48 -15.09
N TYR A 283 8.12 -10.71 -14.22
CA TYR A 283 7.12 -11.22 -13.26
C TYR A 283 5.85 -11.72 -13.96
N GLU A 284 5.35 -10.99 -14.95
CA GLU A 284 4.17 -11.45 -15.72
C GLU A 284 4.51 -12.69 -16.57
N ILE A 285 5.69 -12.75 -17.16
CA ILE A 285 6.17 -13.91 -17.93
C ILE A 285 6.30 -15.11 -17.01
N MET A 286 6.93 -14.95 -15.83
CA MET A 286 7.05 -16.04 -14.86
C MET A 286 5.69 -16.51 -14.35
N ALA A 287 4.75 -15.60 -14.06
CA ALA A 287 3.40 -15.96 -13.65
C ALA A 287 2.64 -16.76 -14.73
N ARG A 288 2.77 -16.38 -16.00
CA ARG A 288 2.19 -17.12 -17.14
C ARG A 288 2.85 -18.48 -17.30
N TYR A 289 4.17 -18.54 -17.25
CA TYR A 289 4.94 -19.78 -17.35
C TYR A 289 4.57 -20.76 -16.23
N SER A 290 4.55 -20.30 -14.97
CA SER A 290 4.13 -21.09 -13.82
C SER A 290 2.70 -21.62 -13.98
N LYS A 291 1.78 -20.79 -14.51
CA LYS A 291 0.39 -21.22 -14.80
C LYS A 291 0.35 -22.32 -15.85
N THR A 292 1.10 -22.17 -16.94
CA THR A 292 1.18 -23.16 -18.02
C THR A 292 1.76 -24.47 -17.52
N LEU A 293 2.86 -24.43 -16.75
CA LEU A 293 3.44 -25.61 -16.14
C LEU A 293 2.47 -26.31 -15.19
N ARG A 294 1.79 -25.56 -14.32
CA ARG A 294 0.78 -26.14 -13.39
C ARG A 294 -0.34 -26.84 -14.18
N SER A 295 -0.82 -26.22 -15.26
CA SER A 295 -1.84 -26.82 -16.12
C SER A 295 -1.32 -28.09 -16.78
N PHE A 296 -0.11 -28.07 -17.33
CA PHE A 296 0.54 -29.24 -17.94
C PHE A 296 0.67 -30.39 -16.91
N PHE A 297 1.28 -30.12 -15.76
CA PHE A 297 1.43 -31.12 -14.70
C PHE A 297 0.10 -31.62 -14.16
N SER A 298 -0.91 -30.76 -14.01
CA SER A 298 -2.25 -31.17 -13.57
C SER A 298 -2.89 -32.15 -14.56
N ASN A 299 -2.73 -31.92 -15.86
CA ASN A 299 -3.25 -32.82 -16.90
C ASN A 299 -2.50 -34.16 -16.93
N GLU A 300 -1.16 -34.12 -16.82
CA GLU A 300 -0.32 -35.35 -16.82
C GLU A 300 -0.56 -36.21 -15.58
N VAL A 301 -0.79 -35.57 -14.39
CA VAL A 301 -1.07 -36.29 -13.13
C VAL A 301 -2.42 -37.01 -13.16
N GLN A 302 -3.41 -36.49 -13.87
CA GLN A 302 -4.68 -37.22 -14.07
C GLN A 302 -4.45 -38.51 -14.82
N HIS A 303 -3.40 -38.66 -15.58
CA HIS A 303 -3.02 -39.87 -16.31
C HIS A 303 -2.08 -40.81 -15.54
N MET A 304 -1.43 -40.32 -14.46
CA MET A 304 -0.41 -41.11 -13.74
C MET A 304 -0.59 -41.01 -12.22
N GLN A 305 -1.36 -41.95 -11.63
CA GLN A 305 -1.61 -42.05 -10.19
C GLN A 305 -0.38 -42.28 -9.28
N VAL A 306 0.82 -42.40 -9.84
CA VAL A 306 2.04 -42.83 -9.10
C VAL A 306 2.95 -41.65 -8.67
N LEU A 307 2.72 -40.44 -9.16
CA LEU A 307 3.65 -39.28 -8.95
C LEU A 307 3.19 -38.23 -7.93
N ALA A 308 2.13 -38.46 -7.18
CA ALA A 308 1.51 -37.47 -6.31
C ALA A 308 2.43 -36.91 -5.17
N THR A 309 3.36 -37.71 -4.68
CA THR A 309 4.27 -37.31 -3.59
C THR A 309 5.41 -36.38 -4.07
N HIS A 310 5.93 -36.59 -5.27
CA HIS A 310 6.99 -35.74 -5.82
C HIS A 310 6.50 -34.41 -6.41
N LEU A 311 5.21 -34.26 -6.65
CA LEU A 311 4.61 -33.06 -7.24
C LEU A 311 4.42 -31.90 -6.26
N SER A 312 4.23 -32.17 -4.98
CA SER A 312 4.21 -31.12 -3.95
C SER A 312 5.57 -30.44 -3.85
N ASP A 313 6.63 -31.24 -3.97
CA ASP A 313 8.01 -30.74 -3.90
C ASP A 313 8.39 -29.95 -5.16
N ALA A 314 8.06 -30.46 -6.36
CA ALA A 314 8.29 -29.74 -7.61
C ALA A 314 7.55 -28.40 -7.67
N ARG A 315 6.35 -28.31 -7.12
CA ARG A 315 5.59 -27.06 -7.00
C ARG A 315 6.30 -26.04 -6.11
N THR A 316 6.90 -26.51 -5.04
CA THR A 316 7.67 -25.68 -4.10
C THR A 316 8.96 -25.21 -4.74
N TRP A 317 9.64 -26.08 -5.52
CA TRP A 317 10.86 -25.75 -6.25
C TRP A 317 10.63 -24.74 -7.36
N LEU A 318 9.55 -24.87 -8.13
CA LEU A 318 9.18 -23.91 -9.19
C LEU A 318 8.84 -22.50 -8.66
N ALA A 319 8.51 -22.39 -7.37
CA ALA A 319 8.26 -21.10 -6.72
C ALA A 319 9.54 -20.44 -6.16
N LYS A 320 10.67 -21.16 -6.12
CA LYS A 320 11.96 -20.63 -5.66
C LYS A 320 12.68 -19.88 -6.79
N ASP A 321 13.47 -18.89 -6.42
CA ASP A 321 14.49 -18.32 -7.28
C ASP A 321 15.56 -19.38 -7.60
N GLU A 322 16.09 -19.36 -8.81
CA GLU A 322 17.11 -20.33 -9.27
C GLU A 322 18.34 -20.39 -8.36
N SER A 323 18.73 -19.26 -7.78
CA SER A 323 19.84 -19.16 -6.81
C SER A 323 19.60 -19.90 -5.48
N ARG A 324 18.33 -20.20 -5.17
CA ARG A 324 17.91 -20.91 -3.95
C ARG A 324 17.60 -22.37 -4.15
N LEU A 325 17.72 -22.87 -5.40
CA LEU A 325 17.56 -24.27 -5.72
C LEU A 325 18.85 -25.03 -5.43
N THR A 326 18.75 -26.15 -4.75
CA THR A 326 19.86 -27.09 -4.61
C THR A 326 20.14 -27.80 -5.95
N GLU A 327 21.33 -28.34 -6.14
CA GLU A 327 21.69 -29.08 -7.36
C GLU A 327 20.79 -30.32 -7.61
N GLN A 328 20.28 -30.94 -6.55
CA GLN A 328 19.31 -32.04 -6.66
C GLN A 328 17.92 -31.53 -7.13
N GLU A 329 17.46 -30.39 -6.62
CA GLU A 329 16.20 -29.77 -7.05
C GLU A 329 16.27 -29.32 -8.52
N LYS A 330 17.41 -28.73 -8.93
CA LYS A 330 17.67 -28.38 -10.33
C LYS A 330 17.70 -29.60 -11.25
N ALA A 331 18.37 -30.67 -10.85
CA ALA A 331 18.42 -31.90 -11.63
C ALA A 331 17.03 -32.54 -11.78
N CYS A 332 16.20 -32.54 -10.73
CA CYS A 332 14.80 -33.01 -10.79
C CYS A 332 13.95 -32.13 -11.73
N LEU A 333 14.07 -30.82 -11.68
CA LEU A 333 13.34 -29.91 -12.55
C LEU A 333 13.75 -30.06 -14.02
N LEU A 334 15.04 -30.26 -14.30
CA LEU A 334 15.57 -30.51 -15.67
C LEU A 334 15.07 -31.86 -16.22
N TYR A 335 15.00 -32.88 -15.40
CA TYR A 335 14.53 -34.21 -15.83
C TYR A 335 13.01 -34.23 -16.10
N THR A 336 12.25 -33.40 -15.40
CA THR A 336 10.79 -33.28 -15.57
C THR A 336 10.38 -32.20 -16.59
N SER A 337 11.33 -31.41 -17.10
CA SER A 337 11.06 -30.40 -18.14
C SER A 337 10.87 -31.08 -19.51
N PRO A 338 9.81 -30.77 -20.27
CA PRO A 338 9.67 -31.28 -21.62
C PRO A 338 10.90 -30.86 -22.48
N SER A 339 11.48 -31.80 -23.15
CA SER A 339 12.61 -31.52 -24.07
C SER A 339 12.17 -30.48 -25.10
N PRO A 340 12.99 -29.46 -25.40
CA PRO A 340 12.69 -28.51 -26.50
C PRO A 340 12.58 -29.19 -27.89
N ARG A 341 12.81 -30.49 -27.98
CA ARG A 341 12.72 -31.25 -29.23
C ARG A 341 11.32 -31.84 -29.50
N ASP A 342 10.41 -31.77 -28.52
CA ASP A 342 9.08 -32.39 -28.58
C ASP A 342 7.93 -31.39 -28.74
N SER A 343 8.26 -30.13 -29.11
CA SER A 343 7.28 -29.05 -29.39
C SER A 343 7.37 -28.58 -30.83
#